data_70b92abbea538354f74e7a879ab6f4cd
#
_entry.id   70b92abbea538354f74e7a879ab6f4cd
#
_cell.length_a   1.000
_cell.length_b   1.000
_cell.length_c   1.000
_cell.angle_alpha   90.00
_cell.angle_beta   90.00
_cell.angle_gamma   90.00
#
_symmetry.space_group_name_H-M   'P 1'
#
loop_
_entity.id
_entity.type
_entity.pdbx_description
1 polymer ?
#
loop_
_entity_poly.entity_id
_entity_poly.type
_entity_poly.pdbx_seq_one_letter_code
_entity_poly.pdbx_strand_id
1 'polypeptide(L)'
;MSNLKNLLCSKKPTSIGIHSNTFVGGFDRVISGFEEKTDNFLRVFKWENGCKFITHRPPTIQYENGERTRERNHIDSDEARDHYEISMCHYSYVWPSQVKAKIEYYKTKVSMQNCIPDFYENYWLPWTTSPTIEEKWNIEKNILGMHEFKPDIRGPAFTKPYVGQHPTSIKNKIEILKNRIKFEIINK
;
A
#
# COMPACT_ATOMS: atom_id res chain seq x y z
N MET A 1 -21.18 11.88 5.05
CA MET A 1 -19.96 12.31 5.78
C MET A 1 -19.06 11.10 5.86
N SER A 2 -17.76 11.22 5.69
CA SER A 2 -16.90 10.04 5.66
C SER A 2 -16.81 9.38 7.03
N ASN A 3 -16.69 8.04 7.06
CA ASN A 3 -16.51 7.26 8.27
C ASN A 3 -15.33 7.77 9.13
N LEU A 4 -14.28 8.24 8.48
CA LEU A 4 -13.13 8.87 9.16
C LEU A 4 -13.56 10.11 9.99
N LYS A 5 -14.41 10.98 9.45
CA LYS A 5 -14.90 12.15 10.20
C LYS A 5 -15.73 11.73 11.40
N ASN A 6 -16.56 10.71 11.24
CA ASN A 6 -17.37 10.18 12.34
C ASN A 6 -16.48 9.60 13.44
N LEU A 7 -15.45 8.83 13.08
CA LEU A 7 -14.48 8.27 14.02
C LEU A 7 -13.75 9.39 14.79
N LEU A 8 -13.25 10.39 14.07
CA LEU A 8 -12.53 11.52 14.69
C LEU A 8 -13.41 12.30 15.68
N CYS A 9 -14.69 12.50 15.35
CA CYS A 9 -15.61 13.23 16.22
C CYS A 9 -16.03 12.41 17.45
N SER A 10 -16.26 11.10 17.29
CA SER A 10 -16.82 10.24 18.35
C SER A 10 -15.75 9.74 19.33
N LYS A 11 -14.63 9.26 18.84
CA LYS A 11 -13.57 8.64 19.64
C LYS A 11 -12.42 9.57 19.97
N LYS A 12 -12.27 10.68 19.21
CA LYS A 12 -11.19 11.67 19.36
C LYS A 12 -9.81 11.00 19.49
N PRO A 13 -9.45 10.06 18.59
CA PRO A 13 -8.19 9.35 18.70
C PRO A 13 -7.01 10.31 18.52
N THR A 14 -5.89 9.97 19.15
CA THR A 14 -4.63 10.68 18.93
C THR A 14 -3.92 10.19 17.67
N SER A 15 -4.20 8.95 17.25
CA SER A 15 -3.69 8.42 16.00
C SER A 15 -4.55 7.27 15.47
N ILE A 16 -4.48 7.06 14.15
CA ILE A 16 -5.20 5.97 13.48
C ILE A 16 -4.23 5.25 12.54
N GLY A 17 -4.09 3.95 12.72
CA GLY A 17 -3.52 3.04 11.74
C GLY A 17 -4.53 2.82 10.60
N ILE A 18 -4.06 2.75 9.35
CA ILE A 18 -4.95 2.55 8.20
C ILE A 18 -4.46 1.34 7.40
N HIS A 19 -5.36 0.39 7.19
CA HIS A 19 -5.13 -0.75 6.32
C HIS A 19 -4.96 -0.32 4.86
N SER A 20 -3.94 -0.85 4.19
CA SER A 20 -3.62 -0.52 2.80
C SER A 20 -4.09 -1.61 1.84
N ASN A 21 -4.93 -1.24 0.90
CA ASN A 21 -5.23 -2.05 -0.28
C ASN A 21 -4.24 -1.64 -1.39
N THR A 22 -3.11 -2.35 -1.49
CA THR A 22 -2.05 -2.04 -2.46
C THR A 22 -2.35 -2.69 -3.81
N PHE A 23 -2.65 -1.88 -4.80
CA PHE A 23 -3.02 -2.32 -6.16
C PHE A 23 -1.80 -2.66 -6.99
N VAL A 24 -1.92 -3.70 -7.83
CA VAL A 24 -0.87 -4.19 -8.73
C VAL A 24 -1.42 -4.36 -10.15
N GLY A 25 -0.70 -3.82 -11.12
CA GLY A 25 -0.96 -4.00 -12.56
C GLY A 25 -2.28 -3.44 -13.08
N GLY A 26 -3.11 -2.88 -12.19
CA GLY A 26 -4.43 -2.38 -12.53
C GLY A 26 -5.22 -1.98 -11.29
N PHE A 27 -6.55 -1.99 -11.40
CA PHE A 27 -7.48 -1.51 -10.37
C PHE A 27 -8.34 -2.63 -9.76
N ASP A 28 -8.14 -3.86 -10.16
CA ASP A 28 -9.00 -5.00 -9.84
C ASP A 28 -8.36 -6.03 -8.91
N ARG A 29 -7.05 -5.90 -8.65
CA ARG A 29 -6.31 -6.80 -7.78
C ARG A 29 -5.44 -6.05 -6.78
N VAL A 30 -5.39 -6.58 -5.57
CA VAL A 30 -4.56 -6.07 -4.46
C VAL A 30 -3.64 -7.16 -3.94
N ILE A 31 -2.50 -6.74 -3.41
CA ILE A 31 -1.59 -7.63 -2.69
C ILE A 31 -2.31 -8.15 -1.45
N SER A 32 -2.17 -9.45 -1.19
CA SER A 32 -2.59 -10.11 0.04
C SER A 32 -1.38 -10.74 0.74
N GLY A 33 -1.62 -11.39 1.86
CA GLY A 33 -0.54 -12.05 2.60
C GLY A 33 0.29 -11.07 3.42
N PHE A 34 1.52 -10.80 3.03
CA PHE A 34 2.44 -9.98 3.81
C PHE A 34 1.90 -8.57 4.08
N GLU A 35 1.49 -7.83 3.05
CA GLU A 35 0.97 -6.47 3.18
C GLU A 35 -0.36 -6.39 3.93
N GLU A 36 -1.18 -7.41 3.79
CA GLU A 36 -2.44 -7.50 4.52
C GLU A 36 -2.22 -7.67 6.03
N LYS A 37 -1.12 -8.31 6.40
CA LYS A 37 -0.75 -8.59 7.81
C LYS A 37 0.19 -7.56 8.41
N THR A 38 0.93 -6.83 7.60
CA THR A 38 1.82 -5.76 8.07
C THR A 38 1.08 -4.47 8.26
N ASP A 39 0.24 -4.47 9.14
CA ASP A 39 -0.48 -3.36 9.59
C ASP A 39 0.20 -1.99 9.38
N ASN A 40 -0.60 -1.02 9.38
CA ASN A 40 -0.32 0.17 10.14
C ASN A 40 0.53 1.19 9.42
N PHE A 41 0.02 1.53 8.25
CA PHE A 41 0.37 2.86 7.79
C PHE A 41 -0.30 3.88 8.73
N LEU A 42 0.47 4.39 9.69
CA LEU A 42 0.04 5.55 10.45
C LEU A 42 -0.12 6.73 9.49
N ARG A 43 -1.36 7.12 9.23
CA ARG A 43 -1.69 8.19 8.26
C ARG A 43 -2.42 9.36 8.89
N VAL A 44 -3.05 9.13 10.02
CA VAL A 44 -3.78 10.15 10.75
C VAL A 44 -3.24 10.22 12.17
N PHE A 45 -2.87 11.40 12.60
CA PHE A 45 -2.41 11.66 13.96
C PHE A 45 -2.72 13.11 14.36
N LYS A 46 -2.93 13.30 15.65
CA LYS A 46 -3.12 14.62 16.22
C LYS A 46 -1.77 15.31 16.37
N TRP A 47 -1.63 16.48 15.77
CA TRP A 47 -0.46 17.31 15.96
C TRP A 47 -0.72 18.29 17.10
N GLU A 48 0.21 18.37 18.05
CA GLU A 48 0.18 19.28 19.21
C GLU A 48 1.49 20.05 19.29
N ASN A 49 1.49 21.16 20.01
CA ASN A 49 2.73 21.90 20.28
C ASN A 49 3.72 20.99 21.01
N GLY A 50 5.00 21.10 20.67
CA GLY A 50 6.05 20.25 21.23
C GLY A 50 6.17 18.86 20.59
N CYS A 51 5.29 18.48 19.66
CA CYS A 51 5.43 17.25 18.90
C CYS A 51 6.63 17.26 17.98
N LYS A 52 7.31 16.10 17.86
CA LYS A 52 8.43 15.91 16.93
C LYS A 52 8.39 14.53 16.29
N PHE A 53 8.85 14.43 15.04
CA PHE A 53 9.11 13.14 14.41
C PHE A 53 10.37 12.51 14.99
N ILE A 54 10.27 11.24 15.45
CA ILE A 54 11.42 10.46 15.86
C ILE A 54 11.93 9.62 14.70
N THR A 55 11.00 9.01 13.94
CA THR A 55 11.29 8.22 12.75
C THR A 55 10.34 8.58 11.63
N HIS A 56 10.80 8.38 10.37
CA HIS A 56 9.97 8.60 9.19
C HIS A 56 9.36 7.32 8.63
N ARG A 57 9.98 6.15 8.93
CA ARG A 57 9.51 4.86 8.39
C ARG A 57 9.70 3.74 9.42
N PRO A 58 8.66 3.32 10.08
CA PRO A 58 7.31 3.93 10.12
C PRO A 58 7.35 5.32 10.77
N PRO A 59 6.44 6.23 10.39
CA PRO A 59 6.38 7.53 11.03
C PRO A 59 6.01 7.35 12.51
N THR A 60 6.87 7.86 13.39
CA THR A 60 6.66 7.85 14.84
C THR A 60 6.78 9.27 15.35
N ILE A 61 5.75 9.71 16.05
CA ILE A 61 5.70 11.05 16.66
C ILE A 61 5.82 10.89 18.16
N GLN A 62 6.64 11.72 18.77
CA GLN A 62 6.74 11.87 20.19
C GLN A 62 6.10 13.18 20.62
N TYR A 63 5.25 13.12 21.64
CA TYR A 63 4.63 14.26 22.30
C TYR A 63 5.57 14.88 23.34
N GLU A 64 5.25 16.08 23.80
CA GLU A 64 6.09 16.81 24.76
C GLU A 64 6.33 16.03 26.06
N ASN A 65 5.33 15.28 26.52
CA ASN A 65 5.42 14.42 27.69
C ASN A 65 6.24 13.14 27.50
N GLY A 66 6.83 12.94 26.32
CA GLY A 66 7.65 11.77 25.99
C GLY A 66 6.90 10.60 25.40
N GLU A 67 5.57 10.55 25.49
CA GLU A 67 4.75 9.47 24.91
C GLU A 67 4.83 9.45 23.39
N ARG A 68 4.69 8.27 22.80
CA ARG A 68 4.64 8.08 21.35
C ARG A 68 3.21 7.94 20.85
N THR A 69 3.00 8.16 19.55
CA THR A 69 1.68 8.14 18.90
C THR A 69 0.82 6.94 19.25
N ARG A 70 1.41 5.74 19.38
CA ARG A 70 0.66 4.50 19.65
C ARG A 70 0.48 4.20 21.15
N GLU A 71 1.10 4.96 22.02
CA GLU A 71 1.01 4.79 23.48
C GLU A 71 -0.19 5.57 24.06
N ARG A 72 -0.85 6.38 23.25
CA ARG A 72 -2.03 7.16 23.64
C ARG A 72 -3.30 6.51 23.03
N ASN A 73 -4.39 7.27 22.93
CA ASN A 73 -5.65 6.82 22.34
C ASN A 73 -5.48 6.52 20.82
N HIS A 74 -4.92 5.35 20.52
CA HIS A 74 -4.65 4.86 19.18
C HIS A 74 -5.76 3.90 18.73
N ILE A 75 -6.23 4.08 17.50
CA ILE A 75 -7.09 3.13 16.79
C ILE A 75 -6.19 2.36 15.83
N ASP A 76 -6.10 1.05 15.98
CA ASP A 76 -5.32 0.24 15.06
C ASP A 76 -6.00 0.04 13.70
N SER A 77 -5.26 -0.51 12.74
CA SER A 77 -5.77 -0.64 11.38
C SER A 77 -6.89 -1.67 11.23
N ASP A 78 -6.91 -2.70 12.05
CA ASP A 78 -7.95 -3.72 12.03
C ASP A 78 -9.24 -3.14 12.62
N GLU A 79 -9.16 -2.45 13.75
CA GLU A 79 -10.31 -1.73 14.32
C GLU A 79 -10.84 -0.68 13.33
N ALA A 80 -9.95 0.10 12.69
CA ALA A 80 -10.34 1.11 11.72
C ALA A 80 -11.06 0.50 10.51
N ARG A 81 -10.60 -0.66 10.02
CA ARG A 81 -11.23 -1.39 8.90
C ARG A 81 -12.56 -2.02 9.31
N ASP A 82 -12.55 -2.81 10.37
CA ASP A 82 -13.65 -3.74 10.68
C ASP A 82 -14.82 -3.03 11.36
N HIS A 83 -14.58 -2.01 12.16
CA HIS A 83 -15.62 -1.28 12.87
C HIS A 83 -16.03 0.03 12.20
N TYR A 84 -15.12 0.63 11.42
CA TYR A 84 -15.37 1.95 10.82
C TYR A 84 -15.28 1.96 9.29
N GLU A 85 -15.00 0.80 8.66
CA GLU A 85 -14.86 0.66 7.20
C GLU A 85 -13.82 1.64 6.62
N ILE A 86 -12.75 1.91 7.38
CA ILE A 86 -11.69 2.81 6.97
C ILE A 86 -10.51 2.00 6.43
N SER A 87 -10.24 2.15 5.14
CA SER A 87 -9.06 1.61 4.48
C SER A 87 -8.54 2.58 3.43
N MET A 88 -7.30 2.38 3.01
CA MET A 88 -6.63 3.22 2.02
C MET A 88 -6.42 2.45 0.72
N CYS A 89 -6.77 3.07 -0.41
CA CYS A 89 -6.41 2.57 -1.72
C CYS A 89 -5.01 3.09 -2.10
N HIS A 90 -4.04 2.17 -2.20
CA HIS A 90 -2.65 2.47 -2.48
C HIS A 90 -2.27 2.00 -3.88
N TYR A 91 -2.14 2.93 -4.83
CA TYR A 91 -1.91 2.64 -6.25
C TYR A 91 -0.41 2.64 -6.62
N SER A 92 0.41 1.97 -5.81
CA SER A 92 1.88 2.04 -5.89
C SER A 92 2.49 1.24 -7.03
N TYR A 93 1.77 0.23 -7.55
CA TYR A 93 2.23 -0.69 -8.59
C TYR A 93 1.26 -0.79 -9.76
N VAL A 94 0.55 0.30 -10.07
CA VAL A 94 -0.49 0.31 -11.11
C VAL A 94 0.07 0.73 -12.47
N TRP A 95 0.93 1.75 -12.51
CA TRP A 95 1.43 2.31 -13.77
C TRP A 95 2.86 1.88 -14.09
N PRO A 96 3.16 1.56 -15.36
CA PRO A 96 4.51 1.20 -15.80
C PRO A 96 5.57 2.22 -15.40
N SER A 97 5.34 3.48 -15.72
CA SER A 97 6.25 4.58 -15.39
C SER A 97 6.49 4.74 -13.88
N GLN A 98 5.45 4.57 -13.08
CA GLN A 98 5.56 4.63 -11.62
C GLN A 98 6.39 3.48 -11.07
N VAL A 99 6.18 2.25 -11.55
CA VAL A 99 6.92 1.07 -11.10
C VAL A 99 8.40 1.20 -11.45
N LYS A 100 8.71 1.62 -12.68
CA LYS A 100 10.10 1.88 -13.10
C LYS A 100 10.78 2.93 -12.23
N ALA A 101 10.13 4.08 -12.02
CA ALA A 101 10.67 5.14 -11.18
C ALA A 101 10.89 4.68 -9.73
N LYS A 102 10.01 3.82 -9.21
CA LYS A 102 10.13 3.25 -7.87
C LYS A 102 11.36 2.32 -7.78
N ILE A 103 11.59 1.47 -8.78
CA ILE A 103 12.75 0.59 -8.83
C ILE A 103 14.04 1.41 -8.90
N GLU A 104 14.12 2.39 -9.78
CA GLU A 104 15.30 3.26 -9.89
C GLU A 104 15.58 4.01 -8.57
N TYR A 105 14.54 4.57 -7.96
CA TYR A 105 14.69 5.19 -6.64
C TYR A 105 15.27 4.20 -5.63
N TYR A 106 14.81 2.99 -5.66
CA TYR A 106 15.25 1.96 -4.74
C TYR A 106 16.68 1.48 -5.02
N LYS A 107 17.10 1.34 -6.23
CA LYS A 107 18.51 1.01 -6.59
C LYS A 107 19.52 2.02 -6.02
N THR A 108 19.12 3.26 -5.81
CA THR A 108 19.99 4.33 -5.29
C THR A 108 20.09 4.40 -3.77
N LYS A 109 19.33 3.59 -3.03
CA LYS A 109 19.27 3.65 -1.56
C LYS A 109 19.94 2.45 -0.90
N VAL A 110 20.76 2.69 0.10
CA VAL A 110 21.53 1.67 0.83
C VAL A 110 20.63 0.64 1.54
N SER A 111 19.38 0.99 1.85
CA SER A 111 18.38 0.10 2.44
C SER A 111 17.80 -0.94 1.46
N MET A 112 18.31 -0.98 0.26
CA MET A 112 17.77 -1.71 -0.89
C MET A 112 18.35 -3.09 -1.12
N GLN A 113 18.93 -3.69 -0.13
CA GLN A 113 19.26 -5.12 -0.16
C GLN A 113 18.09 -6.04 -0.53
N ASN A 114 16.88 -5.47 -0.63
CA ASN A 114 15.63 -6.15 -0.92
C ASN A 114 14.95 -5.70 -2.24
N CYS A 115 15.61 -4.90 -3.06
CA CYS A 115 15.10 -4.59 -4.38
C CYS A 115 15.54 -5.68 -5.35
N ILE A 116 14.60 -6.29 -6.06
CA ILE A 116 14.93 -7.19 -7.15
C ILE A 116 15.34 -6.31 -8.33
N PRO A 117 16.61 -6.39 -8.77
CA PRO A 117 16.99 -5.83 -10.06
C PRO A 117 16.04 -6.40 -11.12
N ASP A 118 15.61 -5.57 -12.05
CA ASP A 118 14.75 -5.98 -13.16
C ASP A 118 13.34 -6.49 -12.76
N PHE A 119 12.85 -6.05 -11.57
CA PHE A 119 11.51 -6.39 -11.11
C PHE A 119 10.43 -6.01 -12.14
N TYR A 120 10.60 -4.89 -12.83
CA TYR A 120 9.64 -4.47 -13.84
C TYR A 120 9.57 -5.47 -15.00
N GLU A 121 10.73 -5.86 -15.57
CA GLU A 121 10.84 -6.72 -16.74
C GLU A 121 10.51 -8.18 -16.42
N ASN A 122 10.99 -8.67 -15.28
CA ASN A 122 10.90 -10.09 -14.95
C ASN A 122 9.62 -10.48 -14.21
N TYR A 123 8.98 -9.52 -13.53
CA TYR A 123 7.81 -9.82 -12.70
C TYR A 123 6.61 -8.94 -13.01
N TRP A 124 6.73 -7.62 -12.89
CA TRP A 124 5.58 -6.74 -12.99
C TRP A 124 4.95 -6.75 -14.39
N LEU A 125 5.75 -6.63 -15.43
CA LEU A 125 5.26 -6.60 -16.81
C LEU A 125 4.66 -7.94 -17.23
N PRO A 126 5.37 -9.09 -17.09
CA PRO A 126 4.78 -10.40 -17.37
C PRO A 126 3.50 -10.65 -16.58
N TRP A 127 3.50 -10.33 -15.30
CA TRP A 127 2.31 -10.47 -14.44
C TRP A 127 1.14 -9.63 -14.96
N THR A 128 1.39 -8.36 -15.30
CA THR A 128 0.34 -7.41 -15.76
C THR A 128 -0.25 -7.84 -17.10
N THR A 129 0.57 -8.39 -17.99
CA THR A 129 0.18 -8.81 -19.35
C THR A 129 -0.32 -10.25 -19.44
N SER A 130 -0.13 -11.05 -18.40
CA SER A 130 -0.63 -12.45 -18.37
C SER A 130 -2.15 -12.50 -18.49
N PRO A 131 -2.68 -13.29 -19.44
CA PRO A 131 -4.11 -13.37 -19.71
C PRO A 131 -4.88 -14.20 -18.66
N THR A 132 -4.22 -15.12 -17.97
CA THR A 132 -4.86 -16.03 -17.02
C THR A 132 -4.41 -15.80 -15.59
N ILE A 133 -5.24 -16.19 -14.64
CA ILE A 133 -4.91 -16.11 -13.22
C ILE A 133 -3.82 -17.12 -12.83
N GLU A 134 -3.78 -18.26 -13.47
CA GLU A 134 -2.77 -19.29 -13.22
C GLU A 134 -1.37 -18.83 -13.61
N GLU A 135 -1.22 -18.15 -14.75
CA GLU A 135 0.05 -17.53 -15.14
C GLU A 135 0.49 -16.47 -14.14
N LYS A 136 -0.45 -15.61 -13.68
CA LYS A 136 -0.17 -14.63 -12.64
C LYS A 136 0.34 -15.28 -11.35
N TRP A 137 -0.32 -16.35 -10.88
CA TRP A 137 0.09 -17.09 -9.68
C TRP A 137 1.46 -17.74 -9.84
N ASN A 138 1.79 -18.24 -11.03
CA ASN A 138 3.11 -18.82 -11.29
C ASN A 138 4.22 -17.76 -11.19
N ILE A 139 3.95 -16.53 -11.63
CA ILE A 139 4.88 -15.42 -11.45
C ILE A 139 4.96 -15.03 -9.97
N GLU A 140 3.82 -14.91 -9.28
CA GLU A 140 3.75 -14.53 -7.87
C GLU A 140 4.58 -15.46 -6.96
N LYS A 141 4.58 -16.75 -7.22
CA LYS A 141 5.39 -17.74 -6.48
C LYS A 141 6.90 -17.46 -6.53
N ASN A 142 7.35 -16.79 -7.59
CA ASN A 142 8.77 -16.51 -7.84
C ASN A 142 9.14 -15.06 -7.53
N ILE A 143 8.19 -14.23 -7.08
CA ILE A 143 8.49 -12.87 -6.65
C ILE A 143 9.23 -12.92 -5.32
N LEU A 144 10.52 -12.67 -5.36
CA LEU A 144 11.39 -12.63 -4.20
C LEU A 144 11.87 -11.19 -3.97
N GLY A 145 11.78 -10.73 -2.75
CA GLY A 145 12.60 -9.61 -2.28
C GLY A 145 12.15 -8.20 -2.64
N MET A 146 11.01 -7.97 -3.25
CA MET A 146 10.45 -6.62 -3.21
C MET A 146 9.90 -6.36 -1.81
N HIS A 147 10.08 -5.14 -1.35
CA HIS A 147 9.70 -4.70 -0.02
C HIS A 147 8.24 -5.07 0.34
N GLU A 148 7.33 -4.90 -0.58
CA GLU A 148 5.91 -5.23 -0.43
C GLU A 148 5.59 -6.70 -0.76
N PHE A 149 6.51 -7.42 -1.39
CA PHE A 149 6.37 -8.81 -1.81
C PHE A 149 7.33 -9.74 -1.07
N LYS A 150 7.58 -9.52 0.21
CA LYS A 150 8.41 -10.41 1.00
C LYS A 150 7.65 -11.67 1.43
N PRO A 151 7.99 -12.84 0.88
CA PRO A 151 7.30 -14.08 1.24
C PRO A 151 7.81 -14.71 2.54
N ASP A 152 8.88 -14.20 3.13
CA ASP A 152 9.75 -14.91 4.05
C ASP A 152 9.17 -15.21 5.45
N ILE A 153 8.71 -14.19 6.17
CA ILE A 153 8.37 -14.34 7.60
C ILE A 153 6.85 -14.43 7.84
N ARG A 154 6.05 -13.89 6.95
CA ARG A 154 4.62 -13.61 7.17
C ARG A 154 3.72 -14.34 6.18
N GLY A 155 4.29 -15.23 5.38
CA GLY A 155 3.60 -16.01 4.37
C GLY A 155 3.80 -15.47 2.95
N PRO A 156 3.39 -16.23 1.94
CA PRO A 156 3.59 -15.83 0.55
C PRO A 156 2.81 -14.56 0.25
N ALA A 157 3.48 -13.61 -0.37
CA ALA A 157 2.82 -12.44 -0.94
C ALA A 157 2.18 -12.83 -2.27
N PHE A 158 0.88 -12.82 -2.35
CA PHE A 158 0.13 -13.02 -3.59
C PHE A 158 -1.01 -12.01 -3.68
N THR A 159 -1.60 -11.91 -4.86
CA THR A 159 -2.69 -10.99 -5.10
C THR A 159 -4.04 -11.68 -4.97
N LYS A 160 -5.05 -10.90 -4.59
CA LYS A 160 -6.46 -11.31 -4.58
C LYS A 160 -7.33 -10.29 -5.32
N PRO A 161 -8.52 -10.68 -5.81
CA PRO A 161 -9.46 -9.72 -6.36
C PRO A 161 -9.80 -8.64 -5.33
N TYR A 162 -9.89 -7.41 -5.80
CA TYR A 162 -10.39 -6.31 -4.98
C TYR A 162 -11.91 -6.23 -5.06
N VAL A 163 -12.58 -6.37 -3.93
CA VAL A 163 -14.05 -6.35 -3.82
C VAL A 163 -14.61 -5.06 -3.19
N GLY A 164 -13.72 -4.13 -2.82
CA GLY A 164 -14.11 -2.84 -2.25
C GLY A 164 -14.49 -1.79 -3.29
N GLN A 165 -14.73 -0.57 -2.83
CA GLN A 165 -15.03 0.56 -3.69
C GLN A 165 -13.81 1.48 -3.83
N HIS A 166 -13.51 1.85 -5.06
CA HIS A 166 -12.54 2.92 -5.31
C HIS A 166 -13.10 4.28 -4.89
N PRO A 167 -12.23 5.22 -4.48
CA PRO A 167 -12.64 6.61 -4.32
C PRO A 167 -13.32 7.14 -5.58
N THR A 168 -14.34 7.98 -5.44
CA THR A 168 -15.11 8.51 -6.57
C THR A 168 -14.23 9.18 -7.63
N SER A 169 -13.17 9.87 -7.22
CA SER A 169 -12.19 10.50 -8.11
C SER A 169 -11.46 9.52 -9.02
N ILE A 170 -11.30 8.27 -8.60
CA ILE A 170 -10.70 7.19 -9.38
C ILE A 170 -11.76 6.39 -10.11
N LYS A 171 -12.85 5.99 -9.41
CA LYS A 171 -13.92 5.15 -9.95
C LYS A 171 -14.42 5.64 -11.31
N ASN A 172 -14.70 6.93 -11.42
CA ASN A 172 -15.22 7.54 -12.64
C ASN A 172 -14.21 7.63 -13.80
N LYS A 173 -12.96 7.30 -13.54
CA LYS A 173 -11.86 7.37 -14.54
C LYS A 173 -11.19 6.03 -14.82
N ILE A 174 -11.64 4.95 -14.17
CA ILE A 174 -10.96 3.64 -14.23
C ILE A 174 -10.72 3.20 -15.67
N GLU A 175 -11.69 3.30 -16.56
CA GLU A 175 -11.54 2.86 -17.95
C GLU A 175 -10.51 3.71 -18.71
N ILE A 176 -10.50 5.02 -18.50
CA ILE A 176 -9.49 5.91 -19.07
C ILE A 176 -8.10 5.55 -18.55
N LEU A 177 -7.99 5.30 -17.26
CA LEU A 177 -6.73 4.95 -16.63
C LEU A 177 -6.21 3.57 -17.06
N LYS A 178 -7.08 2.58 -17.25
CA LYS A 178 -6.72 1.27 -17.82
C LYS A 178 -6.18 1.40 -19.24
N ASN A 179 -6.80 2.22 -20.08
CA ASN A 179 -6.33 2.47 -21.44
C ASN A 179 -4.96 3.15 -21.44
N ARG A 180 -4.71 4.06 -20.50
CA ARG A 180 -3.39 4.67 -20.32
C ARG A 180 -2.33 3.63 -19.93
N ILE A 181 -2.62 2.70 -19.01
CA ILE A 181 -1.71 1.62 -18.65
C ILE A 181 -1.35 0.78 -19.88
N LYS A 182 -2.34 0.36 -20.67
CA LYS A 182 -2.13 -0.39 -21.90
C LYS A 182 -1.25 0.40 -22.89
N PHE A 183 -1.53 1.69 -23.09
CA PHE A 183 -0.72 2.55 -23.96
C PHE A 183 0.73 2.63 -23.50
N GLU A 184 1.00 2.83 -22.20
CA GLU A 184 2.36 2.87 -21.65
C GLU A 184 3.10 1.51 -21.76
N ILE A 185 2.37 0.38 -21.80
CA ILE A 185 2.96 -0.96 -22.01
C ILE A 185 3.36 -1.17 -23.48
N ILE A 186 2.52 -0.75 -24.42
CA ILE A 186 2.69 -1.00 -25.86
C ILE A 186 3.75 -0.07 -26.46
N ASN A 187 3.80 1.19 -26.05
CA ASN A 187 4.67 2.22 -26.63
C ASN A 187 5.97 2.39 -25.81
N LYS A 188 6.64 1.29 -25.53
CA LYS A 188 7.95 1.25 -24.86
C LYS A 188 9.10 1.68 -25.76
#